data_5b7c59fd417f079e20573b12f4971aae
#
_entry.id   5b7c59fd417f079e20573b12f4971aae
#
_cell.length_a   1.000
_cell.length_b   1.000
_cell.length_c   1.000
_cell.angle_alpha   90.00
_cell.angle_beta   90.00
_cell.angle_gamma   90.00
#
_symmetry.space_group_name_H-M   'P 1'
#
loop_
_entity.id
_entity.type
_entity.pdbx_description
1 polymer ?
#
loop_
_entity_poly.entity_id
_entity_poly.type
_entity_poly.pdbx_seq_one_letter_code
_entity_poly.pdbx_strand_id
1 'polypeptide(L)'
;VFALFTVPAIGIVLALAPAAVAEPDAAVDPNTCPYRVTTPPAVDSSEVPEFGDPPAPLPVPAKPMGGDALRGCGIITAPGTPPVPGDISAEAWLVADLDTGDVIAARDPHGRHRPASIIKVLTAMQAIHDLPLHKVVPGTAEDSAQEGTKVGIGEGGFYSINDLLHGLLMYSGNDTAYALARQMGGMDAALNKLNVLAGKLGARDTRVATPSGLDGPGMSTSAYDMGLFYRHAWRNPIFSNIVATQSFPFPGRGGGGYPVENDNKLLDNYPGAIGGKTGYTDDARQTFVGAADRDGRRLVAVLLRGTRQPIAPWEQAARLLDYGYATAPGTKVGTLIEPDPSLGATKPEPAAANTISTANAVVTDVNALPVRVGVGVVGAIVVFTLIMGARALNRRPQH
;
A
#
# COMPACT_ATOMS: atom_id res chain seq x y z
N VAL A 1 -16.48 -95.81 -28.39
CA VAL A 1 -17.32 -94.70 -28.01
C VAL A 1 -16.38 -93.52 -27.57
N PHE A 2 -16.11 -92.60 -28.52
CA PHE A 2 -15.32 -91.43 -28.24
C PHE A 2 -16.29 -90.24 -28.10
N ALA A 3 -16.26 -89.57 -26.95
CA ALA A 3 -17.00 -88.34 -26.70
C ALA A 3 -16.13 -87.13 -27.05
N LEU A 4 -16.52 -86.33 -28.03
CA LEU A 4 -15.94 -85.00 -28.33
C LEU A 4 -16.47 -83.98 -27.33
N PHE A 5 -15.57 -83.35 -26.62
CA PHE A 5 -15.90 -82.16 -25.87
C PHE A 5 -15.62 -80.90 -26.71
N THR A 6 -16.64 -80.16 -27.04
CA THR A 6 -16.51 -78.83 -27.66
C THR A 6 -16.40 -77.77 -26.57
N VAL A 7 -15.30 -77.00 -26.59
CA VAL A 7 -15.05 -75.85 -25.71
C VAL A 7 -15.58 -74.60 -26.44
N PRO A 8 -16.48 -73.79 -25.83
CA PRO A 8 -16.88 -72.51 -26.42
C PRO A 8 -15.79 -71.46 -26.21
N ALA A 9 -15.36 -70.81 -27.29
CA ALA A 9 -14.52 -69.63 -27.27
C ALA A 9 -15.31 -68.41 -26.81
N ILE A 10 -14.97 -67.86 -25.62
CA ILE A 10 -15.51 -66.61 -25.13
C ILE A 10 -14.69 -65.46 -25.75
N GLY A 11 -15.25 -64.76 -26.73
CA GLY A 11 -14.69 -63.55 -27.29
C GLY A 11 -14.86 -62.39 -26.32
N ILE A 12 -13.74 -61.87 -25.80
CA ILE A 12 -13.71 -60.62 -24.99
C ILE A 12 -13.79 -59.44 -25.97
N VAL A 13 -14.94 -58.77 -26.02
CA VAL A 13 -15.13 -57.49 -26.73
C VAL A 13 -14.59 -56.40 -25.79
N LEU A 14 -13.39 -55.88 -26.05
CA LEU A 14 -12.91 -54.64 -25.41
C LEU A 14 -13.73 -53.46 -25.99
N ALA A 15 -14.69 -52.99 -25.25
CA ALA A 15 -15.32 -51.71 -25.53
C ALA A 15 -14.36 -50.58 -25.21
N LEU A 16 -13.76 -49.95 -26.21
CA LEU A 16 -13.09 -48.63 -26.08
C LEU A 16 -14.16 -47.60 -25.74
N ALA A 17 -14.13 -47.15 -24.46
CA ALA A 17 -14.90 -45.97 -24.06
C ALA A 17 -14.33 -44.72 -24.79
N PRO A 18 -15.17 -43.88 -25.40
CA PRO A 18 -14.70 -42.64 -25.99
C PRO A 18 -14.09 -41.76 -24.89
N ALA A 19 -12.87 -41.28 -25.16
CA ALA A 19 -12.25 -40.26 -24.29
C ALA A 19 -13.21 -39.07 -24.23
N ALA A 20 -13.64 -38.73 -23.02
CA ALA A 20 -14.39 -37.51 -22.79
C ALA A 20 -13.47 -36.33 -23.17
N VAL A 21 -13.78 -35.70 -24.29
CA VAL A 21 -13.21 -34.39 -24.63
C VAL A 21 -13.76 -33.44 -23.55
N ALA A 22 -12.88 -32.90 -22.71
CA ALA A 22 -13.25 -31.85 -21.78
C ALA A 22 -13.85 -30.72 -22.64
N GLU A 23 -15.12 -30.42 -22.44
CA GLU A 23 -15.71 -29.21 -23.00
C GLU A 23 -14.88 -28.03 -22.54
N PRO A 24 -14.50 -27.11 -23.46
CA PRO A 24 -13.84 -25.88 -23.06
C PRO A 24 -14.77 -25.19 -22.06
N ASP A 25 -14.23 -24.81 -20.88
CA ASP A 25 -14.95 -24.05 -19.86
C ASP A 25 -15.74 -22.94 -20.57
N ALA A 26 -17.05 -23.00 -20.48
CA ALA A 26 -17.94 -22.00 -21.06
C ALA A 26 -17.47 -20.64 -20.52
N ALA A 27 -17.04 -19.73 -21.41
CA ALA A 27 -16.58 -18.42 -21.05
C ALA A 27 -17.64 -17.79 -20.12
N VAL A 28 -17.27 -17.57 -18.85
CA VAL A 28 -18.18 -17.01 -17.85
C VAL A 28 -18.64 -15.65 -18.38
N ASP A 29 -19.93 -15.48 -18.58
CA ASP A 29 -20.51 -14.20 -18.99
C ASP A 29 -20.09 -13.14 -17.95
N PRO A 30 -19.37 -12.09 -18.33
CA PRO A 30 -18.93 -11.06 -17.40
C PRO A 30 -20.10 -10.35 -16.69
N ASN A 31 -21.30 -10.43 -17.26
CA ASN A 31 -22.52 -9.92 -16.62
C ASN A 31 -23.03 -10.83 -15.49
N THR A 32 -22.51 -12.05 -15.36
CA THR A 32 -22.85 -12.98 -14.27
C THR A 32 -21.89 -12.87 -13.08
N CYS A 33 -20.82 -12.07 -13.17
CA CYS A 33 -19.91 -11.82 -12.05
C CYS A 33 -20.61 -10.98 -10.98
N PRO A 34 -20.68 -11.45 -9.71
CA PRO A 34 -21.56 -10.87 -8.69
C PRO A 34 -21.24 -9.42 -8.34
N TYR A 35 -19.96 -9.03 -8.44
CA TYR A 35 -19.49 -7.70 -8.01
C TYR A 35 -18.93 -6.86 -9.17
N ARG A 36 -19.39 -7.11 -10.39
CA ARG A 36 -18.90 -6.38 -11.57
C ARG A 36 -19.37 -4.92 -11.60
N VAL A 37 -20.54 -4.64 -11.06
CA VAL A 37 -21.20 -3.32 -11.11
C VAL A 37 -21.15 -2.63 -9.76
N THR A 38 -21.44 -3.35 -8.69
CA THR A 38 -21.54 -2.83 -7.33
C THR A 38 -20.70 -3.66 -6.38
N THR A 39 -20.28 -3.06 -5.27
CA THR A 39 -19.63 -3.77 -4.15
C THR A 39 -20.62 -4.73 -3.47
N PRO A 40 -20.15 -5.72 -2.70
CA PRO A 40 -21.01 -6.50 -1.80
C PRO A 40 -21.90 -5.59 -0.94
N PRO A 41 -23.09 -6.03 -0.51
CA PRO A 41 -23.94 -5.24 0.39
C PRO A 41 -23.19 -4.80 1.64
N ALA A 42 -23.39 -3.56 2.06
CA ALA A 42 -22.85 -3.01 3.30
C ALA A 42 -23.46 -3.74 4.52
N VAL A 43 -22.68 -3.90 5.60
CA VAL A 43 -23.16 -4.51 6.85
C VAL A 43 -23.75 -3.48 7.80
N ASP A 44 -23.51 -2.18 7.55
CA ASP A 44 -24.01 -1.07 8.35
C ASP A 44 -24.43 0.13 7.48
N SER A 45 -24.63 1.29 8.08
CA SER A 45 -25.07 2.51 7.41
C SER A 45 -23.94 3.46 7.00
N SER A 46 -22.67 3.05 7.09
CA SER A 46 -21.50 3.90 6.78
C SER A 46 -21.48 4.43 5.34
N GLU A 47 -22.10 3.70 4.42
CA GLU A 47 -22.20 4.08 3.01
C GLU A 47 -23.49 4.85 2.65
N VAL A 48 -24.37 5.08 3.62
CA VAL A 48 -25.56 5.91 3.41
C VAL A 48 -25.13 7.37 3.42
N PRO A 49 -25.38 8.14 2.33
CA PRO A 49 -25.04 9.55 2.32
C PRO A 49 -25.83 10.31 3.40
N GLU A 50 -25.18 11.29 4.04
CA GLU A 50 -25.88 12.19 4.97
C GLU A 50 -26.96 12.99 4.25
N PHE A 51 -26.74 13.35 2.98
CA PHE A 51 -27.67 14.08 2.14
C PHE A 51 -27.65 13.54 0.70
N GLY A 52 -28.82 13.54 0.06
CA GLY A 52 -28.96 13.14 -1.33
C GLY A 52 -28.96 11.63 -1.57
N ASP A 53 -28.86 11.24 -2.84
CA ASP A 53 -28.82 9.85 -3.26
C ASP A 53 -27.38 9.30 -3.28
N PRO A 54 -27.17 7.99 -3.06
CA PRO A 54 -25.88 7.36 -3.26
C PRO A 54 -25.34 7.60 -4.68
N PRO A 55 -24.03 7.80 -4.84
CA PRO A 55 -23.47 8.01 -6.16
C PRO A 55 -23.69 6.79 -7.05
N ALA A 56 -24.10 7.02 -8.31
CA ALA A 56 -24.29 5.95 -9.27
C ALA A 56 -23.05 5.07 -9.41
N PRO A 57 -23.19 3.75 -9.64
CA PRO A 57 -22.05 2.87 -9.89
C PRO A 57 -21.18 3.39 -11.03
N LEU A 58 -19.86 3.14 -10.93
CA LEU A 58 -18.94 3.46 -12.02
C LEU A 58 -19.31 2.66 -13.27
N PRO A 59 -19.14 3.23 -14.49
CA PRO A 59 -19.35 2.48 -15.72
C PRO A 59 -18.45 1.25 -15.80
N VAL A 60 -18.96 0.14 -16.30
CA VAL A 60 -18.16 -1.06 -16.58
C VAL A 60 -17.60 -0.92 -18.00
N PRO A 61 -16.28 -0.97 -18.20
CA PRO A 61 -15.68 -0.91 -19.52
C PRO A 61 -16.14 -2.07 -20.42
N ALA A 62 -16.44 -1.78 -21.68
CA ALA A 62 -16.83 -2.81 -22.66
C ALA A 62 -15.73 -3.86 -22.89
N LYS A 63 -14.47 -3.44 -22.77
CA LYS A 63 -13.29 -4.32 -22.75
C LYS A 63 -12.64 -4.22 -21.37
N PRO A 64 -12.29 -5.35 -20.74
CA PRO A 64 -11.60 -5.34 -19.46
C PRO A 64 -10.23 -4.66 -19.62
N MET A 65 -9.83 -3.89 -18.61
CA MET A 65 -8.50 -3.35 -18.58
C MET A 65 -7.48 -4.50 -18.46
N GLY A 66 -6.33 -4.37 -19.09
CA GLY A 66 -5.24 -5.34 -18.98
C GLY A 66 -5.35 -6.59 -19.84
N GLY A 67 -6.46 -6.79 -20.56
CA GLY A 67 -6.61 -7.90 -21.51
C GLY A 67 -7.88 -8.73 -21.33
N ASP A 68 -8.33 -9.37 -22.43
CA ASP A 68 -9.61 -10.07 -22.47
C ASP A 68 -9.69 -11.26 -21.49
N ALA A 69 -8.57 -11.92 -21.20
CA ALA A 69 -8.55 -13.03 -20.24
C ALA A 69 -8.94 -12.58 -18.82
N LEU A 70 -8.73 -11.29 -18.46
CA LEU A 70 -9.10 -10.73 -17.16
C LEU A 70 -10.60 -10.42 -17.02
N ARG A 71 -11.42 -10.78 -18.00
CA ARG A 71 -12.88 -10.58 -18.00
C ARG A 71 -13.61 -11.44 -16.95
N GLY A 72 -13.07 -12.63 -16.67
CA GLY A 72 -13.72 -13.63 -15.81
C GLY A 72 -13.68 -13.27 -14.32
N CYS A 73 -14.61 -13.82 -13.54
CA CYS A 73 -14.64 -13.72 -12.08
C CYS A 73 -14.19 -15.00 -11.35
N GLY A 74 -13.85 -16.06 -12.10
CA GLY A 74 -13.18 -17.24 -11.56
C GLY A 74 -11.67 -17.08 -11.41
N ILE A 75 -10.99 -18.18 -11.13
CA ILE A 75 -9.51 -18.23 -11.14
C ILE A 75 -9.03 -18.21 -12.59
N ILE A 76 -8.11 -17.34 -12.88
CA ILE A 76 -7.53 -17.08 -14.20
C ILE A 76 -6.05 -17.38 -14.13
N THR A 77 -5.60 -18.43 -14.82
CA THR A 77 -4.19 -18.86 -14.91
C THR A 77 -3.83 -19.18 -16.34
N ALA A 78 -2.55 -19.13 -16.68
CA ALA A 78 -2.07 -19.59 -17.98
C ALA A 78 -1.98 -21.13 -17.99
N PRO A 79 -2.12 -21.79 -19.16
CA PRO A 79 -1.91 -23.23 -19.26
C PRO A 79 -0.51 -23.67 -18.81
N GLY A 80 -0.44 -24.79 -18.10
CA GLY A 80 0.83 -25.38 -17.64
C GLY A 80 1.46 -24.70 -16.41
N THR A 81 0.77 -23.77 -15.76
CA THR A 81 1.20 -23.20 -14.47
C THR A 81 0.92 -24.17 -13.31
N PRO A 82 1.62 -24.05 -12.18
CA PRO A 82 1.31 -24.83 -10.98
C PRO A 82 -0.14 -24.64 -10.53
N PRO A 83 -0.69 -25.55 -9.70
CA PRO A 83 -1.99 -25.35 -9.11
C PRO A 83 -1.99 -24.13 -8.19
N VAL A 84 -3.05 -23.33 -8.23
CA VAL A 84 -3.25 -22.20 -7.31
C VAL A 84 -3.46 -22.74 -5.89
N PRO A 85 -2.85 -22.13 -4.85
CA PRO A 85 -3.06 -22.53 -3.46
C PRO A 85 -4.55 -22.54 -3.08
N GLY A 86 -5.01 -23.62 -2.43
CA GLY A 86 -6.42 -23.80 -2.06
C GLY A 86 -6.84 -23.09 -0.77
N ASP A 87 -5.90 -22.53 -0.03
CA ASP A 87 -6.10 -21.87 1.26
C ASP A 87 -6.23 -20.33 1.18
N ILE A 88 -6.49 -19.80 -0.02
CA ILE A 88 -6.74 -18.39 -0.26
C ILE A 88 -8.22 -18.08 -0.04
N SER A 89 -8.55 -17.39 1.05
CA SER A 89 -9.93 -16.99 1.37
C SER A 89 -10.37 -15.69 0.69
N ALA A 90 -9.44 -14.91 0.11
CA ALA A 90 -9.76 -13.69 -0.60
C ALA A 90 -10.71 -13.95 -1.78
N GLU A 91 -11.80 -13.18 -1.85
CA GLU A 91 -12.81 -13.33 -2.91
C GLU A 91 -12.28 -12.81 -4.27
N ALA A 92 -11.46 -11.75 -4.23
CA ALA A 92 -10.73 -11.26 -5.39
C ALA A 92 -9.24 -11.11 -5.05
N TRP A 93 -8.38 -11.49 -5.99
CA TRP A 93 -6.94 -11.36 -5.82
C TRP A 93 -6.20 -11.30 -7.17
N LEU A 94 -4.97 -10.82 -7.12
CA LEU A 94 -4.09 -10.71 -8.29
C LEU A 94 -2.64 -10.93 -7.87
N VAL A 95 -1.86 -11.61 -8.72
CA VAL A 95 -0.40 -11.68 -8.65
C VAL A 95 0.18 -11.09 -9.91
N ALA A 96 1.08 -10.13 -9.77
CA ALA A 96 1.72 -9.47 -10.91
C ALA A 96 3.22 -9.21 -10.67
N ASP A 97 3.93 -9.05 -11.75
CA ASP A 97 5.31 -8.60 -11.77
C ASP A 97 5.35 -7.07 -11.76
N LEU A 98 6.05 -6.48 -10.79
CA LEU A 98 6.12 -5.02 -10.60
C LEU A 98 6.91 -4.33 -11.72
N ASP A 99 7.88 -5.00 -12.30
CA ASP A 99 8.74 -4.43 -13.34
C ASP A 99 8.07 -4.46 -14.70
N THR A 100 7.65 -5.63 -15.14
CA THR A 100 7.04 -5.82 -16.47
C THR A 100 5.57 -5.42 -16.50
N GLY A 101 4.87 -5.51 -15.36
CA GLY A 101 3.42 -5.36 -15.27
C GLY A 101 2.66 -6.62 -15.68
N ASP A 102 3.33 -7.74 -15.95
CA ASP A 102 2.67 -8.97 -16.32
C ASP A 102 1.80 -9.49 -15.17
N VAL A 103 0.51 -9.70 -15.41
CA VAL A 103 -0.42 -10.34 -14.49
C VAL A 103 -0.25 -11.85 -14.65
N ILE A 104 0.30 -12.50 -13.61
CA ILE A 104 0.64 -13.93 -13.63
C ILE A 104 -0.60 -14.80 -13.43
N ALA A 105 -1.43 -14.41 -12.47
CA ALA A 105 -2.70 -15.06 -12.17
C ALA A 105 -3.63 -14.09 -11.44
N ALA A 106 -4.92 -14.36 -11.50
CA ALA A 106 -5.93 -13.55 -10.81
C ALA A 106 -7.18 -14.39 -10.48
N ARG A 107 -7.98 -13.88 -9.56
CA ARG A 107 -9.37 -14.28 -9.33
C ARG A 107 -10.19 -13.02 -9.24
N ASP A 108 -11.25 -12.92 -10.05
CA ASP A 108 -12.15 -11.76 -10.10
C ASP A 108 -11.40 -10.40 -10.10
N PRO A 109 -10.42 -10.21 -11.02
CA PRO A 109 -9.51 -9.07 -10.96
C PRO A 109 -10.21 -7.71 -11.05
N HIS A 110 -11.40 -7.66 -11.62
CA HIS A 110 -12.23 -6.47 -11.79
C HIS A 110 -13.50 -6.48 -10.94
N GLY A 111 -13.64 -7.44 -10.01
CA GLY A 111 -14.69 -7.42 -9.00
C GLY A 111 -14.55 -6.21 -8.09
N ARG A 112 -15.62 -5.46 -7.90
CA ARG A 112 -15.64 -4.27 -7.07
C ARG A 112 -15.80 -4.63 -5.61
N HIS A 113 -14.80 -4.30 -4.84
CA HIS A 113 -14.74 -4.51 -3.40
C HIS A 113 -14.29 -3.24 -2.70
N ARG A 114 -14.57 -3.11 -1.41
CA ARG A 114 -14.05 -2.01 -0.61
C ARG A 114 -12.57 -2.24 -0.32
N PRO A 115 -11.72 -1.23 -0.44
CA PRO A 115 -10.28 -1.37 -0.25
C PRO A 115 -9.88 -1.45 1.22
N ALA A 116 -10.67 -0.91 2.16
CA ALA A 116 -10.17 -0.57 3.47
C ALA A 116 -8.87 0.25 3.37
N SER A 117 -7.96 0.09 4.33
CA SER A 117 -6.74 0.90 4.41
C SER A 117 -5.71 0.65 3.31
N ILE A 118 -5.88 -0.33 2.42
CA ILE A 118 -4.92 -0.47 1.31
C ILE A 118 -5.03 0.68 0.30
N ILE A 119 -6.15 1.44 0.27
CA ILE A 119 -6.27 2.67 -0.54
C ILE A 119 -5.28 3.76 -0.13
N LYS A 120 -4.73 3.70 1.09
CA LYS A 120 -3.70 4.62 1.57
C LYS A 120 -2.44 4.62 0.70
N VAL A 121 -2.23 3.58 -0.10
CA VAL A 121 -1.21 3.58 -1.17
C VAL A 121 -1.45 4.75 -2.13
N LEU A 122 -2.69 4.93 -2.59
CA LEU A 122 -3.05 6.04 -3.49
C LEU A 122 -2.95 7.39 -2.77
N THR A 123 -3.39 7.47 -1.52
CA THR A 123 -3.28 8.67 -0.68
C THR A 123 -1.83 9.09 -0.47
N ALA A 124 -0.93 8.13 -0.20
CA ALA A 124 0.49 8.38 -0.06
C ALA A 124 1.10 8.93 -1.35
N MET A 125 0.78 8.33 -2.51
CA MET A 125 1.28 8.78 -3.80
C MET A 125 0.89 10.24 -4.09
N GLN A 126 -0.38 10.59 -3.86
CA GLN A 126 -0.86 11.95 -4.07
C GLN A 126 -0.19 12.93 -3.09
N ALA A 127 -0.02 12.54 -1.83
CA ALA A 127 0.65 13.37 -0.83
C ALA A 127 2.15 13.57 -1.17
N ILE A 128 2.85 12.54 -1.61
CA ILE A 128 4.27 12.62 -2.06
C ILE A 128 4.40 13.56 -3.25
N HIS A 129 3.43 13.52 -4.17
CA HIS A 129 3.43 14.40 -5.34
C HIS A 129 3.16 15.87 -5.00
N ASP A 130 2.24 16.14 -4.07
CA ASP A 130 1.73 17.50 -3.81
C ASP A 130 2.49 18.25 -2.72
N LEU A 131 3.09 17.53 -1.76
CA LEU A 131 3.54 18.10 -0.49
C LEU A 131 5.06 17.95 -0.31
N PRO A 132 5.76 19.02 0.10
CA PRO A 132 7.17 18.92 0.46
C PRO A 132 7.35 18.06 1.73
N LEU A 133 8.17 17.01 1.67
CA LEU A 133 8.33 16.03 2.76
C LEU A 133 8.76 16.63 4.10
N HIS A 134 9.59 17.68 4.04
CA HIS A 134 10.12 18.36 5.23
C HIS A 134 9.17 19.42 5.81
N LYS A 135 8.05 19.72 5.13
CA LYS A 135 7.05 20.65 5.64
C LYS A 135 6.48 20.13 6.95
N VAL A 136 6.62 20.91 8.03
CA VAL A 136 6.07 20.59 9.35
C VAL A 136 4.70 21.23 9.50
N VAL A 137 3.75 20.46 10.03
CA VAL A 137 2.37 20.89 10.24
C VAL A 137 1.92 20.57 11.66
N PRO A 138 1.07 21.40 12.26
CA PRO A 138 0.48 21.09 13.56
C PRO A 138 -0.58 20.00 13.42
N GLY A 139 -0.62 19.09 14.40
CA GLY A 139 -1.77 18.22 14.58
C GLY A 139 -2.96 18.99 15.14
N THR A 140 -4.17 18.55 14.82
CA THR A 140 -5.41 19.20 15.24
C THR A 140 -6.32 18.26 16.03
N ALA A 141 -7.36 18.81 16.65
CA ALA A 141 -8.40 18.04 17.33
C ALA A 141 -9.13 17.10 16.34
N GLU A 142 -9.39 17.60 15.13
CA GLU A 142 -10.06 16.82 14.06
C GLU A 142 -9.19 15.65 13.61
N ASP A 143 -7.86 15.82 13.51
CA ASP A 143 -6.94 14.71 13.22
C ASP A 143 -7.09 13.62 14.29
N SER A 144 -7.07 13.98 15.57
CA SER A 144 -7.18 13.03 16.68
C SER A 144 -8.56 12.41 16.85
N ALA A 145 -9.62 13.05 16.34
CA ALA A 145 -11.00 12.57 16.41
C ALA A 145 -11.30 11.48 15.36
N GLN A 146 -10.40 11.23 14.39
CA GLN A 146 -10.66 10.22 13.36
C GLN A 146 -10.90 8.84 13.96
N GLU A 147 -11.83 8.10 13.39
CA GLU A 147 -12.16 6.72 13.82
C GLU A 147 -11.10 5.71 13.37
N GLY A 148 -11.13 4.54 14.01
CA GLY A 148 -10.30 3.38 13.68
C GLY A 148 -8.84 3.55 14.11
N THR A 149 -7.90 3.01 13.35
CA THR A 149 -6.47 3.00 13.68
C THR A 149 -5.88 4.40 13.64
N LYS A 150 -5.17 4.78 14.70
CA LYS A 150 -4.50 6.07 14.84
C LYS A 150 -3.07 5.92 15.29
N VAL A 151 -2.16 6.68 14.69
CA VAL A 151 -0.79 6.80 15.19
C VAL A 151 -0.77 7.61 16.48
N GLY A 152 -1.66 8.58 16.63
CA GLY A 152 -1.80 9.38 17.85
C GLY A 152 -1.42 10.85 17.64
N ILE A 153 -1.50 11.36 16.41
CA ILE A 153 -1.31 12.79 16.16
C ILE A 153 -2.48 13.62 16.74
N GLY A 154 -2.25 14.90 16.97
CA GLY A 154 -3.27 15.84 17.47
C GLY A 154 -2.68 17.11 18.04
N GLU A 155 -3.49 17.90 18.73
CA GLU A 155 -3.10 19.18 19.32
C GLU A 155 -1.84 19.05 20.18
N GLY A 156 -0.97 20.05 20.06
CA GLY A 156 0.34 20.08 20.74
C GLY A 156 1.45 19.32 20.04
N GLY A 157 1.15 18.52 19.00
CA GLY A 157 2.13 17.85 18.17
C GLY A 157 2.45 18.61 16.89
N PHE A 158 3.68 18.44 16.40
CA PHE A 158 4.15 18.96 15.12
C PHE A 158 4.80 17.82 14.35
N TYR A 159 4.36 17.62 13.11
CA TYR A 159 4.71 16.47 12.30
C TYR A 159 5.15 16.91 10.91
N SER A 160 6.26 16.39 10.41
CA SER A 160 6.61 16.58 9.01
C SER A 160 5.67 15.75 8.12
N ILE A 161 5.56 16.13 6.85
CA ILE A 161 4.84 15.29 5.87
C ILE A 161 5.45 13.88 5.81
N ASN A 162 6.78 13.78 5.96
CA ASN A 162 7.46 12.49 6.05
C ASN A 162 7.00 11.65 7.26
N ASP A 163 6.83 12.26 8.43
CA ASP A 163 6.30 11.56 9.61
C ASP A 163 4.88 11.06 9.36
N LEU A 164 4.03 11.94 8.80
CA LEU A 164 2.65 11.57 8.48
C LEU A 164 2.56 10.41 7.47
N LEU A 165 3.46 10.37 6.47
CA LEU A 165 3.54 9.27 5.51
C LEU A 165 3.99 7.95 6.16
N HIS A 166 4.93 7.98 7.11
CA HIS A 166 5.31 6.80 7.89
C HIS A 166 4.14 6.30 8.74
N GLY A 167 3.45 7.18 9.44
CA GLY A 167 2.25 6.82 10.20
C GLY A 167 1.13 6.26 9.32
N LEU A 168 0.94 6.81 8.12
CA LEU A 168 -0.04 6.37 7.13
C LEU A 168 0.23 4.95 6.62
N LEU A 169 1.45 4.69 6.19
CA LEU A 169 1.81 3.46 5.48
C LEU A 169 2.20 2.32 6.41
N MET A 170 2.96 2.60 7.49
CA MET A 170 3.45 1.58 8.41
C MET A 170 2.40 1.14 9.42
N TYR A 171 1.66 2.08 10.00
CA TYR A 171 0.72 1.83 11.10
C TYR A 171 -0.75 2.04 10.69
N SER A 172 -0.99 2.42 9.45
CA SER A 172 -2.35 2.60 8.94
C SER A 172 -3.15 3.76 9.58
N GLY A 173 -2.48 4.82 10.06
CA GLY A 173 -3.10 5.94 10.77
C GLY A 173 -4.20 6.62 9.96
N ASN A 174 -5.44 6.63 10.45
CA ASN A 174 -6.54 7.38 9.87
C ASN A 174 -6.41 8.88 10.19
N ASP A 175 -5.86 9.19 11.35
CA ASP A 175 -5.48 10.53 11.77
C ASP A 175 -4.43 11.15 10.82
N THR A 176 -3.41 10.39 10.43
CA THR A 176 -2.42 10.84 9.46
C THR A 176 -2.98 10.97 8.05
N ALA A 177 -3.92 10.10 7.65
CA ALA A 177 -4.62 10.22 6.37
C ALA A 177 -5.42 11.52 6.29
N TYR A 178 -6.13 11.87 7.37
CA TYR A 178 -6.90 13.10 7.48
C TYR A 178 -6.00 14.34 7.45
N ALA A 179 -4.91 14.33 8.24
CA ALA A 179 -3.93 15.41 8.25
C ALA A 179 -3.32 15.66 6.86
N LEU A 180 -2.95 14.60 6.13
CA LEU A 180 -2.45 14.71 4.75
C LEU A 180 -3.52 15.26 3.81
N ALA A 181 -4.77 14.80 3.89
CA ALA A 181 -5.88 15.31 3.09
C ALA A 181 -6.11 16.82 3.34
N ARG A 182 -6.05 17.24 4.60
CA ARG A 182 -6.12 18.66 4.98
C ARG A 182 -5.01 19.48 4.32
N GLN A 183 -3.78 18.95 4.25
CA GLN A 183 -2.66 19.62 3.58
C GLN A 183 -2.77 19.62 2.04
N MET A 184 -3.50 18.66 1.47
CA MET A 184 -3.78 18.61 0.02
C MET A 184 -4.89 19.58 -0.42
N GLY A 185 -5.41 20.41 0.47
CA GLY A 185 -6.41 21.46 0.19
C GLY A 185 -7.76 21.20 0.84
N GLY A 186 -7.83 20.32 1.83
CA GLY A 186 -9.06 19.89 2.51
C GLY A 186 -9.62 18.60 1.92
N MET A 187 -10.66 18.07 2.54
CA MET A 187 -11.20 16.74 2.23
C MET A 187 -11.68 16.66 0.78
N ASP A 188 -12.53 17.58 0.33
CA ASP A 188 -13.10 17.54 -1.03
C ASP A 188 -12.01 17.64 -2.11
N ALA A 189 -11.03 18.54 -1.92
CA ALA A 189 -9.92 18.70 -2.84
C ALA A 189 -9.03 17.45 -2.88
N ALA A 190 -8.78 16.85 -1.72
CA ALA A 190 -8.00 15.61 -1.62
C ALA A 190 -8.71 14.44 -2.33
N LEU A 191 -10.01 14.23 -2.06
CA LEU A 191 -10.79 13.18 -2.70
C LEU A 191 -10.87 13.35 -4.22
N ASN A 192 -11.06 14.59 -4.69
CA ASN A 192 -11.03 14.88 -6.12
C ASN A 192 -9.66 14.51 -6.74
N LYS A 193 -8.55 14.93 -6.11
CA LYS A 193 -7.20 14.58 -6.58
C LYS A 193 -6.96 13.06 -6.61
N LEU A 194 -7.39 12.34 -5.58
CA LEU A 194 -7.25 10.89 -5.50
C LEU A 194 -8.04 10.18 -6.62
N ASN A 195 -9.28 10.60 -6.88
CA ASN A 195 -10.09 10.03 -7.95
C ASN A 195 -9.53 10.39 -9.35
N VAL A 196 -9.00 11.60 -9.53
CA VAL A 196 -8.30 11.99 -10.77
C VAL A 196 -7.03 11.16 -10.96
N LEU A 197 -6.23 10.96 -9.90
CA LEU A 197 -5.03 10.11 -9.96
C LEU A 197 -5.39 8.67 -10.31
N ALA A 198 -6.41 8.09 -9.66
CA ALA A 198 -6.89 6.74 -9.99
C ALA A 198 -7.25 6.62 -11.47
N GLY A 199 -8.01 7.58 -12.00
CA GLY A 199 -8.38 7.62 -13.43
C GLY A 199 -7.17 7.70 -14.37
N LYS A 200 -6.16 8.51 -14.03
CA LYS A 200 -4.90 8.64 -14.80
C LYS A 200 -4.03 7.39 -14.74
N LEU A 201 -4.12 6.62 -13.66
CA LEU A 201 -3.47 5.30 -13.54
C LEU A 201 -4.21 4.21 -14.33
N GLY A 202 -5.38 4.52 -14.92
CA GLY A 202 -6.18 3.58 -15.69
C GLY A 202 -7.15 2.76 -14.85
N ALA A 203 -7.29 3.06 -13.57
CA ALA A 203 -8.26 2.42 -12.68
C ALA A 203 -9.70 2.77 -13.11
N ARG A 204 -10.53 1.76 -13.29
CA ARG A 204 -11.93 1.90 -13.74
C ARG A 204 -12.94 1.37 -12.74
N ASP A 205 -12.46 0.66 -11.73
CA ASP A 205 -13.28 0.07 -10.68
C ASP A 205 -13.13 0.81 -9.34
N THR A 206 -12.31 1.87 -9.32
CA THR A 206 -11.98 2.61 -8.08
C THR A 206 -12.70 3.93 -7.99
N ARG A 207 -13.41 4.12 -6.88
CA ARG A 207 -13.87 5.40 -6.35
C ARG A 207 -13.38 5.54 -4.91
N VAL A 208 -12.71 6.63 -4.63
CA VAL A 208 -12.25 6.98 -3.28
C VAL A 208 -13.28 7.88 -2.63
N ALA A 209 -13.92 7.40 -1.56
CA ALA A 209 -14.87 8.16 -0.75
C ALA A 209 -14.23 8.74 0.52
N THR A 210 -13.15 8.10 1.02
CA THR A 210 -12.37 8.58 2.15
C THR A 210 -10.87 8.39 1.90
N PRO A 211 -9.98 9.28 2.37
CA PRO A 211 -8.54 9.14 2.14
C PRO A 211 -7.91 8.04 3.00
N SER A 212 -8.61 7.58 4.02
CA SER A 212 -8.17 6.55 4.96
C SER A 212 -8.56 5.13 4.55
N GLY A 213 -9.60 5.00 3.71
CA GLY A 213 -10.20 3.72 3.36
C GLY A 213 -11.27 3.24 4.33
N LEU A 214 -11.73 4.09 5.25
CA LEU A 214 -13.01 3.89 5.92
C LEU A 214 -14.12 3.86 4.89
N ASP A 215 -15.14 3.05 5.14
CA ASP A 215 -16.26 2.89 4.24
C ASP A 215 -17.02 4.21 4.08
N GLY A 216 -17.58 4.44 2.91
CA GLY A 216 -18.29 5.65 2.57
C GLY A 216 -19.04 5.51 1.25
N PRO A 217 -19.95 6.43 0.93
CA PRO A 217 -20.86 6.32 -0.22
C PRO A 217 -20.13 6.07 -1.54
N GLY A 218 -20.33 4.87 -2.12
CA GLY A 218 -19.74 4.45 -3.37
C GLY A 218 -18.26 4.08 -3.34
N MET A 219 -17.66 3.90 -2.16
CA MET A 219 -16.27 3.43 -2.00
C MET A 219 -16.08 2.09 -2.70
N SER A 220 -15.14 2.01 -3.62
CA SER A 220 -14.84 0.78 -4.36
C SER A 220 -13.41 0.76 -4.88
N THR A 221 -12.91 -0.44 -5.15
CA THR A 221 -11.69 -0.74 -5.90
C THR A 221 -11.78 -2.14 -6.48
N SER A 222 -10.75 -2.57 -7.21
CA SER A 222 -10.57 -3.96 -7.66
C SER A 222 -9.13 -4.43 -7.42
N ALA A 223 -8.92 -5.74 -7.47
CA ALA A 223 -7.57 -6.29 -7.34
C ALA A 223 -6.63 -5.79 -8.45
N TYR A 224 -7.18 -5.61 -9.65
CA TYR A 224 -6.47 -5.04 -10.78
C TYR A 224 -6.05 -3.58 -10.52
N ASP A 225 -6.99 -2.74 -10.08
CA ASP A 225 -6.72 -1.33 -9.82
C ASP A 225 -5.70 -1.15 -8.69
N MET A 226 -5.79 -1.94 -7.62
CA MET A 226 -4.79 -1.94 -6.55
C MET A 226 -3.42 -2.39 -7.03
N GLY A 227 -3.36 -3.34 -7.97
CA GLY A 227 -2.12 -3.72 -8.65
C GLY A 227 -1.50 -2.55 -9.42
N LEU A 228 -2.30 -1.78 -10.17
CA LEU A 228 -1.85 -0.56 -10.84
C LEU A 228 -1.28 0.45 -9.85
N PHE A 229 -2.00 0.71 -8.75
CA PHE A 229 -1.57 1.68 -7.73
C PHE A 229 -0.26 1.27 -7.09
N TYR A 230 -0.14 0.01 -6.68
CA TYR A 230 1.07 -0.45 -6.01
C TYR A 230 2.28 -0.47 -6.96
N ARG A 231 2.10 -0.93 -8.20
CA ARG A 231 3.16 -0.92 -9.22
C ARG A 231 3.67 0.50 -9.50
N HIS A 232 2.78 1.48 -9.61
CA HIS A 232 3.18 2.87 -9.81
C HIS A 232 3.85 3.45 -8.57
N ALA A 233 3.28 3.23 -7.38
CA ALA A 233 3.84 3.69 -6.11
C ALA A 233 5.24 3.12 -5.86
N TRP A 234 5.47 1.85 -6.17
CA TRP A 234 6.74 1.18 -6.00
C TRP A 234 7.90 1.83 -6.76
N ARG A 235 7.61 2.44 -7.90
CA ARG A 235 8.62 3.17 -8.71
C ARG A 235 9.12 4.44 -8.01
N ASN A 236 8.44 4.91 -6.97
CA ASN A 236 8.84 6.07 -6.19
C ASN A 236 9.68 5.63 -4.98
N PRO A 237 10.97 6.06 -4.88
CA PRO A 237 11.87 5.62 -3.81
C PRO A 237 11.40 6.06 -2.41
N ILE A 238 10.65 7.15 -2.27
CA ILE A 238 10.09 7.59 -1.00
C ILE A 238 9.06 6.55 -0.52
N PHE A 239 8.14 6.17 -1.38
CA PHE A 239 7.14 5.16 -1.06
C PHE A 239 7.76 3.80 -0.74
N SER A 240 8.64 3.30 -1.61
CA SER A 240 9.27 1.98 -1.44
C SER A 240 10.10 1.89 -0.16
N ASN A 241 10.81 2.95 0.20
CA ASN A 241 11.57 3.00 1.45
C ASN A 241 10.63 2.97 2.69
N ILE A 242 9.53 3.73 2.67
CA ILE A 242 8.60 3.77 3.82
C ILE A 242 7.93 2.42 4.04
N VAL A 243 7.41 1.77 2.98
CA VAL A 243 6.72 0.49 3.14
C VAL A 243 7.64 -0.67 3.53
N ALA A 244 8.96 -0.53 3.29
CA ALA A 244 9.99 -1.48 3.71
C ALA A 244 10.56 -1.21 5.12
N THR A 245 10.24 -0.06 5.72
CA THR A 245 10.71 0.32 7.06
C THR A 245 10.00 -0.52 8.12
N GLN A 246 10.75 -1.18 8.99
CA GLN A 246 10.19 -2.00 10.08
C GLN A 246 9.80 -1.17 11.30
N SER A 247 10.63 -0.19 11.70
CA SER A 247 10.37 0.69 12.84
C SER A 247 10.79 2.13 12.51
N PHE A 248 10.00 3.09 12.92
CA PHE A 248 10.23 4.52 12.68
C PHE A 248 10.03 5.33 13.97
N PRO A 249 10.98 6.23 14.34
CA PRO A 249 10.85 7.09 15.51
C PRO A 249 9.82 8.20 15.23
N PHE A 250 8.58 7.99 15.67
CA PHE A 250 7.48 8.92 15.42
C PHE A 250 7.42 10.02 16.49
N PRO A 251 7.25 11.31 16.10
CA PRO A 251 7.18 12.41 17.05
C PRO A 251 5.94 12.32 17.96
N GLY A 252 6.12 12.53 19.26
CA GLY A 252 5.03 12.60 20.24
C GLY A 252 4.44 14.00 20.35
N ARG A 253 3.24 14.10 20.94
CA ARG A 253 2.62 15.38 21.30
C ARG A 253 3.41 16.02 22.47
N GLY A 254 3.71 17.31 22.40
CA GLY A 254 4.39 18.01 23.48
C GLY A 254 5.89 17.68 23.61
N GLY A 255 6.48 17.03 22.61
CA GLY A 255 7.89 16.62 22.57
C GLY A 255 8.09 15.13 22.90
N GLY A 256 9.35 14.66 22.75
CA GLY A 256 9.63 13.23 22.79
C GLY A 256 9.15 12.50 21.55
N GLY A 257 9.17 11.17 21.59
CA GLY A 257 8.74 10.31 20.49
C GLY A 257 8.58 8.87 20.95
N TYR A 258 8.06 8.03 20.07
CA TYR A 258 7.88 6.60 20.30
C TYR A 258 8.08 5.83 18.99
N PRO A 259 8.51 4.57 19.05
CA PRO A 259 8.64 3.76 17.86
C PRO A 259 7.25 3.42 17.30
N VAL A 260 7.10 3.57 15.98
CA VAL A 260 5.96 3.04 15.22
C VAL A 260 6.47 1.84 14.44
N GLU A 261 5.95 0.68 14.79
CA GLU A 261 6.28 -0.57 14.10
C GLU A 261 5.39 -0.77 12.89
N ASN A 262 5.93 -1.39 11.85
CA ASN A 262 5.17 -1.73 10.66
C ASN A 262 4.20 -2.88 10.95
N ASP A 263 2.92 -2.70 10.66
CA ASP A 263 1.89 -3.71 10.89
C ASP A 263 1.88 -4.85 9.85
N ASN A 264 2.71 -4.73 8.81
CA ASN A 264 2.82 -5.72 7.73
C ASN A 264 3.70 -6.92 8.15
N LYS A 265 3.06 -7.98 8.61
CA LYS A 265 3.74 -9.21 9.04
C LYS A 265 4.46 -9.98 7.93
N LEU A 266 4.21 -9.65 6.67
CA LEU A 266 4.97 -10.21 5.55
C LEU A 266 6.45 -9.83 5.65
N LEU A 267 6.76 -8.59 6.08
CA LEU A 267 8.13 -8.09 6.25
C LEU A 267 8.95 -8.91 7.24
N ASP A 268 8.31 -9.38 8.32
CA ASP A 268 8.98 -10.14 9.38
C ASP A 268 9.14 -11.62 9.05
N ASN A 269 8.23 -12.18 8.21
CA ASN A 269 8.03 -13.62 8.13
C ASN A 269 8.28 -14.21 6.74
N TYR A 270 8.43 -13.39 5.70
CA TYR A 270 8.58 -13.87 4.34
C TYR A 270 9.92 -13.42 3.74
N PRO A 271 10.81 -14.37 3.39
CA PRO A 271 12.11 -14.05 2.81
C PRO A 271 11.97 -13.25 1.51
N GLY A 272 12.68 -12.12 1.43
CA GLY A 272 12.62 -11.23 0.28
C GLY A 272 11.43 -10.26 0.30
N ALA A 273 10.62 -10.19 1.37
CA ALA A 273 9.57 -9.19 1.47
C ALA A 273 10.14 -7.76 1.39
N ILE A 274 9.51 -6.93 0.58
CA ILE A 274 9.96 -5.56 0.30
C ILE A 274 8.93 -4.50 0.71
N GLY A 275 7.79 -4.91 1.28
CA GLY A 275 6.78 -3.99 1.80
C GLY A 275 5.36 -4.42 1.46
N GLY A 276 4.42 -3.54 1.79
CA GLY A 276 3.01 -3.80 1.55
C GLY A 276 2.10 -2.88 2.35
N LYS A 277 0.82 -3.21 2.40
CA LYS A 277 -0.18 -2.50 3.19
C LYS A 277 -1.30 -3.44 3.62
N THR A 278 -1.67 -3.35 4.88
CA THR A 278 -2.81 -4.07 5.49
C THR A 278 -4.08 -3.25 5.40
N GLY A 279 -5.25 -3.90 5.47
CA GLY A 279 -6.52 -3.21 5.58
C GLY A 279 -7.62 -4.08 6.17
N TYR A 280 -8.53 -3.43 6.89
CA TYR A 280 -9.73 -4.04 7.44
C TYR A 280 -10.79 -2.98 7.72
N THR A 281 -12.00 -3.24 7.29
CA THR A 281 -13.27 -2.71 7.82
C THR A 281 -14.26 -3.87 7.88
N ASP A 282 -15.38 -3.69 8.56
CA ASP A 282 -16.39 -4.74 8.64
C ASP A 282 -16.97 -5.06 7.25
N ASP A 283 -17.14 -4.07 6.40
CA ASP A 283 -17.63 -4.22 5.04
C ASP A 283 -16.57 -4.76 4.07
N ALA A 284 -15.35 -4.25 4.14
CA ALA A 284 -14.25 -4.71 3.29
C ALA A 284 -13.72 -6.09 3.69
N ARG A 285 -13.91 -6.50 4.96
CA ARG A 285 -13.20 -7.62 5.58
C ARG A 285 -11.69 -7.42 5.48
N GLN A 286 -10.91 -8.50 5.43
CA GLN A 286 -9.46 -8.43 5.32
C GLN A 286 -9.07 -8.07 3.89
N THR A 287 -8.25 -7.03 3.75
CA THR A 287 -7.58 -6.66 2.51
C THR A 287 -6.07 -6.59 2.72
N PHE A 288 -5.30 -6.89 1.70
CA PHE A 288 -3.85 -6.89 1.80
C PHE A 288 -3.21 -6.62 0.44
N VAL A 289 -2.11 -5.90 0.44
CA VAL A 289 -1.17 -5.86 -0.66
C VAL A 289 0.21 -6.12 -0.10
N GLY A 290 0.96 -7.03 -0.70
CA GLY A 290 2.31 -7.36 -0.28
C GLY A 290 3.21 -7.66 -1.46
N ALA A 291 4.48 -7.26 -1.37
CA ALA A 291 5.45 -7.46 -2.42
C ALA A 291 6.74 -8.10 -1.89
N ALA A 292 7.41 -8.80 -2.78
CA ALA A 292 8.70 -9.41 -2.49
C ALA A 292 9.63 -9.36 -3.70
N ASP A 293 10.93 -9.44 -3.44
CA ASP A 293 12.02 -9.56 -4.42
C ASP A 293 12.74 -10.88 -4.20
N ARG A 294 12.87 -11.69 -5.23
CA ARG A 294 13.74 -12.86 -5.26
C ARG A 294 14.63 -12.79 -6.51
N ASP A 295 15.90 -12.63 -6.29
CA ASP A 295 16.92 -12.60 -7.36
C ASP A 295 16.62 -11.53 -8.43
N GLY A 296 16.09 -10.38 -8.02
CA GLY A 296 15.75 -9.25 -8.89
C GLY A 296 14.40 -9.37 -9.59
N ARG A 297 13.62 -10.43 -9.35
CA ARG A 297 12.23 -10.53 -9.79
C ARG A 297 11.31 -10.04 -8.67
N ARG A 298 10.63 -8.94 -8.91
CA ARG A 298 9.76 -8.29 -7.93
C ARG A 298 8.30 -8.57 -8.22
N LEU A 299 7.64 -9.27 -7.32
CA LEU A 299 6.22 -9.62 -7.45
C LEU A 299 5.38 -8.92 -6.40
N VAL A 300 4.12 -8.68 -6.74
CA VAL A 300 3.08 -8.16 -5.85
C VAL A 300 1.90 -9.11 -5.82
N ALA A 301 1.34 -9.32 -4.63
CA ALA A 301 0.06 -9.99 -4.42
C ALA A 301 -0.93 -9.00 -3.80
N VAL A 302 -2.11 -8.91 -4.39
CA VAL A 302 -3.26 -8.10 -3.92
C VAL A 302 -4.38 -9.04 -3.51
N LEU A 303 -4.96 -8.81 -2.33
CA LEU A 303 -6.09 -9.59 -1.80
C LEU A 303 -7.20 -8.65 -1.35
N LEU A 304 -8.44 -8.94 -1.75
CA LEU A 304 -9.63 -8.21 -1.36
C LEU A 304 -10.66 -9.16 -0.76
N ARG A 305 -11.38 -8.67 0.25
CA ARG A 305 -12.47 -9.36 0.92
C ARG A 305 -12.09 -10.77 1.40
N GLY A 306 -10.93 -10.90 2.03
CA GLY A 306 -10.48 -12.14 2.63
C GLY A 306 -10.93 -12.28 4.09
N THR A 307 -10.50 -13.38 4.71
CA THR A 307 -10.65 -13.66 6.13
C THR A 307 -9.29 -14.02 6.74
N ARG A 308 -9.23 -14.14 8.07
CA ARG A 308 -8.03 -14.63 8.77
C ARG A 308 -7.94 -16.16 8.83
N GLN A 309 -8.92 -16.85 8.27
CA GLN A 309 -8.98 -18.29 8.22
C GLN A 309 -9.06 -18.77 6.76
N PRO A 310 -8.44 -19.91 6.39
CA PRO A 310 -7.66 -20.80 7.27
C PRO A 310 -6.28 -20.25 7.68
N ILE A 311 -5.76 -19.27 6.94
CA ILE A 311 -4.45 -18.61 7.18
C ILE A 311 -4.59 -17.08 7.13
N ALA A 312 -3.67 -16.37 7.79
CA ALA A 312 -3.70 -14.91 7.86
C ALA A 312 -3.51 -14.25 6.48
N PRO A 313 -3.98 -12.99 6.26
CA PRO A 313 -3.85 -12.32 4.97
C PRO A 313 -2.42 -12.23 4.43
N TRP A 314 -1.44 -12.00 5.28
CA TRP A 314 -0.02 -11.98 4.87
C TRP A 314 0.48 -13.37 4.42
N GLU A 315 -0.02 -14.46 5.04
CA GLU A 315 0.30 -15.84 4.64
C GLU A 315 -0.34 -16.17 3.29
N GLN A 316 -1.59 -15.74 3.06
CA GLN A 316 -2.25 -15.88 1.76
C GLN A 316 -1.44 -15.16 0.67
N ALA A 317 -0.96 -13.92 0.94
CA ALA A 317 -0.09 -13.20 0.03
C ALA A 317 1.23 -13.94 -0.21
N ALA A 318 1.86 -14.49 0.83
CA ALA A 318 3.07 -15.31 0.72
C ALA A 318 2.86 -16.53 -0.21
N ARG A 319 1.72 -17.25 -0.05
CA ARG A 319 1.36 -18.37 -0.93
C ARG A 319 1.19 -17.94 -2.39
N LEU A 320 0.53 -16.81 -2.62
CA LEU A 320 0.36 -16.26 -3.96
C LEU A 320 1.67 -15.80 -4.58
N LEU A 321 2.56 -15.19 -3.79
CA LEU A 321 3.91 -14.83 -4.23
C LEU A 321 4.73 -16.07 -4.57
N ASP A 322 4.68 -17.13 -3.75
CA ASP A 322 5.33 -18.41 -4.04
C ASP A 322 4.82 -19.02 -5.34
N TYR A 323 3.51 -19.00 -5.57
CA TYR A 323 2.91 -19.40 -6.85
C TYR A 323 3.48 -18.59 -8.01
N GLY A 324 3.57 -17.27 -7.84
CA GLY A 324 4.14 -16.37 -8.84
C GLY A 324 5.60 -16.69 -9.15
N TYR A 325 6.43 -16.96 -8.15
CA TYR A 325 7.82 -17.35 -8.33
C TYR A 325 7.99 -18.74 -8.94
N ALA A 326 7.09 -19.67 -8.65
CA ALA A 326 7.06 -20.99 -9.27
C ALA A 326 6.61 -20.98 -10.73
N THR A 327 5.97 -19.89 -11.16
CA THR A 327 5.54 -19.68 -12.55
C THR A 327 6.71 -19.09 -13.36
N ALA A 328 6.96 -19.63 -14.54
CA ALA A 328 8.06 -19.18 -15.40
C ALA A 328 7.92 -17.68 -15.74
N PRO A 329 9.03 -16.91 -15.72
CA PRO A 329 9.02 -15.51 -16.15
C PRO A 329 8.42 -15.32 -17.54
N GLY A 330 7.64 -14.25 -17.73
CA GLY A 330 6.94 -13.95 -18.98
C GLY A 330 5.63 -14.71 -19.19
N THR A 331 5.31 -15.69 -18.32
CA THR A 331 3.97 -16.33 -18.31
C THR A 331 2.96 -15.37 -17.73
N LYS A 332 1.89 -15.06 -18.48
CA LYS A 332 0.89 -14.08 -18.06
C LYS A 332 -0.51 -14.38 -18.59
N VAL A 333 -1.49 -13.86 -17.91
CA VAL A 333 -2.91 -13.85 -18.30
C VAL A 333 -3.40 -12.45 -18.68
N GLY A 334 -2.60 -11.43 -18.44
CA GLY A 334 -2.93 -10.04 -18.73
C GLY A 334 -1.74 -9.13 -18.39
N THR A 335 -1.97 -7.83 -18.38
CA THR A 335 -0.93 -6.83 -18.09
C THR A 335 -1.51 -5.66 -17.31
N LEU A 336 -0.84 -5.22 -16.24
CA LEU A 336 -1.09 -3.93 -15.61
C LEU A 336 -0.66 -2.84 -16.61
N ILE A 337 -1.62 -2.07 -17.10
CA ILE A 337 -1.34 -1.03 -18.11
C ILE A 337 -0.42 0.05 -17.56
N GLU A 338 0.28 0.73 -18.45
CA GLU A 338 1.07 1.90 -18.06
C GLU A 338 0.14 3.09 -17.78
N PRO A 339 0.51 3.94 -16.82
CA PRO A 339 -0.26 5.14 -16.48
C PRO A 339 -0.28 6.15 -17.64
N ASP A 340 -1.22 7.10 -17.58
CA ASP A 340 -1.24 8.25 -18.49
C ASP A 340 0.13 8.94 -18.48
N PRO A 341 0.75 9.18 -19.65
CA PRO A 341 2.06 9.81 -19.74
C PRO A 341 2.17 11.18 -19.04
N SER A 342 1.03 11.87 -18.84
CA SER A 342 1.00 13.15 -18.12
C SER A 342 1.41 13.02 -16.65
N LEU A 343 1.36 11.82 -16.06
CA LEU A 343 1.83 11.58 -14.69
C LEU A 343 3.37 11.53 -14.59
N GLY A 344 4.07 11.22 -15.66
CA GLY A 344 5.54 11.23 -15.72
C GLY A 344 6.15 12.61 -15.95
N ALA A 345 5.34 13.60 -16.30
CA ALA A 345 5.79 15.00 -16.35
C ALA A 345 5.87 15.52 -14.90
N THR A 346 7.01 15.31 -14.25
CA THR A 346 7.32 15.96 -12.98
C THR A 346 7.06 17.46 -13.16
N LYS A 347 6.15 18.01 -12.32
CA LYS A 347 6.09 19.46 -12.15
C LYS A 347 7.52 19.90 -11.83
N PRO A 348 8.13 20.81 -12.62
CA PRO A 348 9.45 21.30 -12.27
C PRO A 348 9.33 21.81 -10.85
N GLU A 349 10.13 21.25 -9.93
CA GLU A 349 10.35 21.88 -8.63
C GLU A 349 10.68 23.33 -8.97
N PRO A 350 9.95 24.34 -8.44
CA PRO A 350 10.30 25.71 -8.69
C PRO A 350 11.76 25.78 -8.28
N ALA A 351 12.64 26.02 -9.25
CA ALA A 351 14.07 26.15 -9.02
C ALA A 351 14.17 27.04 -7.79
N ALA A 352 14.66 26.48 -6.69
CA ALA A 352 14.96 27.27 -5.50
C ALA A 352 15.77 28.42 -6.06
N ALA A 353 15.18 29.61 -6.05
CA ALA A 353 15.87 30.80 -6.49
C ALA A 353 17.10 30.85 -5.58
N ASN A 354 18.20 30.30 -6.09
CA ASN A 354 19.52 30.58 -5.57
C ASN A 354 19.75 32.08 -5.79
N THR A 355 19.07 32.89 -5.01
CA THR A 355 19.62 34.16 -4.57
C THR A 355 20.83 33.77 -3.74
N ILE A 356 21.95 33.56 -4.45
CA ILE A 356 23.26 33.72 -3.87
C ILE A 356 23.29 35.19 -3.46
N SER A 357 22.73 35.47 -2.28
CA SER A 357 23.14 36.59 -1.50
C SER A 357 24.61 36.32 -1.22
N THR A 358 25.48 37.03 -1.94
CA THR A 358 26.87 37.19 -1.56
C THR A 358 26.93 38.02 -0.27
N ALA A 359 26.34 37.49 0.81
CA ALA A 359 26.73 37.79 2.13
C ALA A 359 28.04 36.99 2.33
N ASN A 360 29.18 37.67 2.27
CA ASN A 360 30.48 37.19 2.73
C ASN A 360 30.28 36.53 4.10
N ALA A 361 30.00 35.23 4.14
CA ALA A 361 30.20 34.45 5.33
C ALA A 361 31.72 34.39 5.52
N VAL A 362 32.20 35.24 6.38
CA VAL A 362 33.54 35.11 6.94
C VAL A 362 33.54 33.77 7.64
N VAL A 363 34.04 32.73 6.94
CA VAL A 363 34.40 31.46 7.58
C VAL A 363 35.55 31.80 8.52
N THR A 364 35.22 32.04 9.80
CA THR A 364 36.22 32.19 10.85
C THR A 364 36.86 30.82 11.03
N ASP A 365 38.08 30.68 10.53
CA ASP A 365 38.91 29.52 10.80
C ASP A 365 39.07 29.40 12.33
N VAL A 366 38.45 28.38 12.92
CA VAL A 366 38.51 28.11 14.38
C VAL A 366 39.92 27.86 14.88
N ASN A 367 40.90 27.68 13.99
CA ASN A 367 42.31 27.55 14.27
C ASN A 367 43.09 28.90 14.19
N ALA A 368 42.40 29.97 13.74
CA ALA A 368 43.04 31.27 13.70
C ALA A 368 43.47 31.77 15.09
N LEU A 369 44.66 32.34 15.20
CA LEU A 369 45.23 32.78 16.46
C LEU A 369 44.30 33.65 17.34
N PRO A 370 43.52 34.61 16.78
CA PRO A 370 42.60 35.42 17.59
C PRO A 370 41.44 34.61 18.19
N VAL A 371 40.94 33.54 17.50
CA VAL A 371 39.89 32.69 18.05
C VAL A 371 40.40 31.83 19.19
N ARG A 372 41.61 31.29 19.09
CA ARG A 372 42.27 30.53 20.19
C ARG A 372 42.52 31.37 21.40
N VAL A 373 42.93 32.63 21.24
CA VAL A 373 43.14 33.58 22.35
C VAL A 373 41.78 33.91 22.99
N GLY A 374 40.71 34.15 22.21
CA GLY A 374 39.38 34.43 22.74
C GLY A 374 38.83 33.29 23.59
N VAL A 375 38.92 32.03 23.10
CA VAL A 375 38.48 30.83 23.84
C VAL A 375 39.30 30.62 25.11
N GLY A 376 40.64 30.87 25.06
CA GLY A 376 41.50 30.78 26.21
C GLY A 376 41.18 31.82 27.32
N VAL A 377 40.86 33.06 26.95
CA VAL A 377 40.48 34.12 27.89
C VAL A 377 39.14 33.83 28.56
N VAL A 378 38.13 33.37 27.80
CA VAL A 378 36.83 33.01 28.37
C VAL A 378 36.96 31.80 29.30
N GLY A 379 37.74 30.78 28.92
CA GLY A 379 38.02 29.64 29.78
C GLY A 379 38.71 30.04 31.10
N ALA A 380 39.70 30.93 31.07
CA ALA A 380 40.38 31.43 32.24
C ALA A 380 39.46 32.23 33.19
N ILE A 381 38.54 33.04 32.65
CA ILE A 381 37.55 33.78 33.44
C ILE A 381 36.59 32.81 34.15
N VAL A 382 36.09 31.78 33.47
CA VAL A 382 35.19 30.78 34.07
C VAL A 382 35.89 30.02 35.22
N VAL A 383 37.12 29.59 35.01
CA VAL A 383 37.90 28.90 36.06
C VAL A 383 38.16 29.83 37.24
N PHE A 384 38.53 31.09 36.99
CA PHE A 384 38.80 32.09 38.06
C PHE A 384 37.52 32.37 38.87
N THR A 385 36.35 32.52 38.23
CA THR A 385 35.07 32.73 38.94
C THR A 385 34.69 31.53 39.79
N LEU A 386 34.90 30.29 39.29
CA LEU A 386 34.67 29.07 40.08
C LEU A 386 35.58 28.97 41.30
N ILE A 387 36.87 29.31 41.17
CA ILE A 387 37.83 29.32 42.29
C ILE A 387 37.45 30.38 43.34
N MET A 388 37.07 31.58 42.92
CA MET A 388 36.65 32.66 43.84
C MET A 388 35.31 32.28 44.52
N GLY A 389 34.33 31.65 43.80
CA GLY A 389 33.09 31.12 44.39
C GLY A 389 33.35 30.04 45.46
N ALA A 390 34.24 29.10 45.16
CA ALA A 390 34.64 28.06 46.12
C ALA A 390 35.33 28.63 47.35
N ARG A 391 36.19 29.66 47.18
CA ARG A 391 36.82 30.34 48.32
C ARG A 391 35.84 31.16 49.16
N ALA A 392 34.83 31.77 48.56
CA ALA A 392 33.74 32.47 49.26
C ALA A 392 32.91 31.55 50.13
N LEU A 393 32.58 30.35 49.61
CA LEU A 393 31.80 29.32 50.32
C LEU A 393 32.60 28.71 51.50
N ASN A 394 33.92 28.67 51.41
CA ASN A 394 34.77 28.07 52.46
C ASN A 394 35.12 29.04 53.61
N ARG A 395 34.70 30.31 53.53
CA ARG A 395 34.81 31.29 54.64
C ARG A 395 33.53 31.22 55.47
N ARG A 396 33.40 30.17 56.32
CA ARG A 396 32.41 30.18 57.39
C ARG A 396 33.01 31.03 58.56
N PRO A 397 32.25 31.99 59.08
CA PRO A 397 32.59 32.60 60.32
C PRO A 397 32.48 31.59 61.47
N GLN A 398 33.53 31.40 62.25
CA GLN A 398 33.43 30.73 63.55
C GLN A 398 32.77 31.70 64.52
N HIS A 399 31.53 31.37 64.94
CA HIS A 399 30.93 31.78 66.18
C HIS A 399 30.23 30.62 66.83
#